data_ec232ab24f4e2a8403c24d7e4241ce19
#
_entry.id   ec232ab24f4e2a8403c24d7e4241ce19
#
_cell.length_a   1.000
_cell.length_b   1.000
_cell.length_c   1.000
_cell.angle_alpha   90.00
_cell.angle_beta   90.00
_cell.angle_gamma   90.00
#
_symmetry.space_group_name_H-M   'P 1'
#
loop_
_entity.id
_entity.type
_entity.pdbx_description
1 polymer ?
#
loop_
_entity_poly.entity_id
_entity_poly.type
_entity_poly.pdbx_seq_one_letter_code
_entity_poly.pdbx_strand_id
1 'polypeptide(L)'
;SDNAMMAKEAAVLTPEEIKEVENTKKFITREQALEIAKKYVKVEDKYKLEAASLYTDYNGTNASWSFSWNYNNPEKNEYAYISISVDAVTKEVRSISKYDSTTDNASKNGNPEYDMEKSKKAAEKFLSMIAPEKFAQTEYRPDIFQNSNVEKPVSYSFNFVRKVNGISCPGNNLNVTVNAYTGEITNFYSNWMDLEFPKADDLLSIDAAYEALYNNVEFKLKYIIHY
;
A
#
# COMPACT_ATOMS: atom_id res chain seq x y z
N SER A 1 -6.39 50.25 -39.54
CA SER A 1 -5.96 48.89 -39.15
C SER A 1 -5.46 48.95 -37.73
N ASP A 2 -6.40 48.78 -36.79
CA ASP A 2 -6.12 48.73 -35.35
C ASP A 2 -5.85 47.29 -34.96
N ASN A 3 -4.57 46.95 -34.74
CA ASN A 3 -4.19 45.72 -34.07
C ASN A 3 -4.23 45.98 -32.58
N ALA A 4 -5.43 45.82 -32.00
CA ALA A 4 -5.58 45.77 -30.57
C ALA A 4 -4.97 44.44 -30.09
N MET A 5 -3.75 44.48 -29.61
CA MET A 5 -3.16 43.47 -28.77
C MET A 5 -4.01 43.36 -27.50
N MET A 6 -4.90 42.38 -27.42
CA MET A 6 -5.51 42.01 -26.17
C MET A 6 -4.40 41.54 -25.24
N ALA A 7 -4.02 42.34 -24.29
CA ALA A 7 -3.26 41.93 -23.13
C ALA A 7 -4.11 40.89 -22.41
N LYS A 8 -3.65 39.64 -22.39
CA LYS A 8 -4.21 38.58 -21.56
C LYS A 8 -3.99 39.02 -20.12
N GLU A 9 -5.04 39.54 -19.47
CA GLU A 9 -4.99 39.74 -18.02
C GLU A 9 -4.60 38.41 -17.40
N ALA A 10 -3.47 38.39 -16.67
CA ALA A 10 -3.08 37.25 -15.88
C ALA A 10 -4.23 37.00 -14.86
N ALA A 11 -4.90 35.89 -14.99
CA ALA A 11 -5.94 35.49 -14.08
C ALA A 11 -5.38 35.51 -12.65
N VAL A 12 -5.97 36.36 -11.80
CA VAL A 12 -5.60 36.38 -10.37
C VAL A 12 -6.10 35.09 -9.75
N LEU A 13 -5.16 34.26 -9.24
CA LEU A 13 -5.49 33.00 -8.58
C LEU A 13 -6.37 33.27 -7.35
N THR A 14 -7.34 32.39 -7.14
CA THR A 14 -8.14 32.38 -5.90
C THR A 14 -7.28 31.99 -4.71
N PRO A 15 -7.68 32.27 -3.47
CA PRO A 15 -6.95 31.81 -2.28
C PRO A 15 -6.75 30.28 -2.24
N GLU A 16 -7.74 29.51 -2.74
CA GLU A 16 -7.65 28.05 -2.87
C GLU A 16 -6.58 27.65 -3.89
N GLU A 17 -6.57 28.25 -5.07
CA GLU A 17 -5.57 27.98 -6.11
C GLU A 17 -4.16 28.37 -5.66
N ILE A 18 -4.00 29.46 -4.92
CA ILE A 18 -2.71 29.86 -4.32
C ILE A 18 -2.25 28.78 -3.35
N LYS A 19 -3.12 28.27 -2.49
CA LYS A 19 -2.81 27.21 -1.52
C LYS A 19 -2.42 25.89 -2.22
N GLU A 20 -3.09 25.54 -3.31
CA GLU A 20 -2.72 24.36 -4.12
C GLU A 20 -1.33 24.51 -4.75
N VAL A 21 -1.03 25.68 -5.34
CA VAL A 21 0.31 25.96 -5.87
C VAL A 21 1.38 25.93 -4.78
N GLU A 22 1.10 26.41 -3.58
CA GLU A 22 2.04 26.33 -2.45
C GLU A 22 2.24 24.89 -1.97
N ASN A 23 1.22 24.05 -1.97
CA ASN A 23 1.34 22.65 -1.63
C ASN A 23 2.21 21.89 -2.65
N THR A 24 2.07 22.19 -3.95
CA THR A 24 2.89 21.53 -4.98
C THR A 24 4.38 21.83 -4.85
N LYS A 25 4.77 22.96 -4.25
CA LYS A 25 6.18 23.31 -3.99
C LYS A 25 6.87 22.35 -3.01
N LYS A 26 6.09 21.60 -2.22
CA LYS A 26 6.61 20.60 -1.26
C LYS A 26 6.87 19.24 -1.91
N PHE A 27 6.40 19.02 -3.12
CA PHE A 27 6.51 17.73 -3.79
C PHE A 27 7.92 17.53 -4.36
N ILE A 28 8.43 16.32 -4.18
CA ILE A 28 9.64 15.90 -4.87
C ILE A 28 9.39 15.83 -6.38
N THR A 29 10.45 16.02 -7.16
CA THR A 29 10.34 15.89 -8.63
C THR A 29 10.13 14.45 -9.05
N ARG A 30 9.68 14.27 -10.29
CA ARG A 30 9.53 12.95 -10.91
C ARG A 30 10.84 12.16 -10.88
N GLU A 31 11.95 12.81 -11.18
CA GLU A 31 13.29 12.20 -11.20
C GLU A 31 13.70 11.72 -9.81
N GLN A 32 13.48 12.54 -8.77
CA GLN A 32 13.77 12.17 -7.39
C GLN A 32 12.90 10.97 -6.94
N ALA A 33 11.62 10.97 -7.29
CA ALA A 33 10.73 9.85 -6.99
C ALA A 33 11.12 8.57 -7.73
N LEU A 34 11.57 8.70 -9.01
CA LEU A 34 12.05 7.57 -9.80
C LEU A 34 13.34 6.96 -9.23
N GLU A 35 14.24 7.77 -8.72
CA GLU A 35 15.45 7.29 -8.03
C GLU A 35 15.12 6.52 -6.76
N ILE A 36 14.12 7.00 -5.99
CA ILE A 36 13.62 6.27 -4.82
C ILE A 36 13.02 4.95 -5.25
N ALA A 37 12.14 4.95 -6.26
CA ALA A 37 11.50 3.75 -6.77
C ALA A 37 12.52 2.68 -7.17
N LYS A 38 13.56 3.04 -7.89
CA LYS A 38 14.62 2.12 -8.37
C LYS A 38 15.48 1.50 -7.26
N LYS A 39 15.44 2.04 -6.04
CA LYS A 39 16.11 1.40 -4.88
C LYS A 39 15.38 0.16 -4.40
N TYR A 40 14.07 0.09 -4.61
CA TYR A 40 13.21 -0.98 -4.09
C TYR A 40 12.70 -1.94 -5.16
N VAL A 41 12.74 -1.55 -6.43
CA VAL A 41 12.37 -2.42 -7.54
C VAL A 41 13.51 -2.53 -8.55
N LYS A 42 13.89 -3.77 -8.88
CA LYS A 42 14.84 -4.04 -9.96
C LYS A 42 14.06 -4.04 -11.27
N VAL A 43 14.37 -3.08 -12.13
CA VAL A 43 13.78 -2.99 -13.48
C VAL A 43 14.83 -3.49 -14.48
N GLU A 44 14.58 -4.66 -15.06
CA GLU A 44 15.45 -5.26 -16.09
C GLU A 44 15.21 -4.60 -17.45
N ASP A 45 16.16 -4.75 -18.36
CA ASP A 45 16.12 -4.10 -19.69
C ASP A 45 14.92 -4.51 -20.56
N LYS A 46 14.33 -5.69 -20.28
CA LYS A 46 13.11 -6.15 -20.95
C LYS A 46 11.89 -5.27 -20.68
N TYR A 47 11.86 -4.55 -19.56
CA TYR A 47 10.71 -3.72 -19.17
C TYR A 47 10.76 -2.34 -19.83
N LYS A 48 9.62 -1.86 -20.26
CA LYS A 48 9.43 -0.50 -20.76
C LYS A 48 8.63 0.33 -19.76
N LEU A 49 9.10 1.55 -19.48
CA LEU A 49 8.33 2.50 -18.69
C LEU A 49 7.07 2.90 -19.48
N GLU A 50 5.91 2.53 -18.97
CA GLU A 50 4.63 2.83 -19.60
C GLU A 50 4.01 4.11 -19.05
N ALA A 51 4.07 4.31 -17.74
CA ALA A 51 3.50 5.49 -17.11
C ALA A 51 4.38 6.01 -15.96
N ALA A 52 4.34 7.34 -15.81
CA ALA A 52 4.90 8.06 -14.69
C ALA A 52 3.98 9.24 -14.39
N SER A 53 3.13 9.11 -13.37
CA SER A 53 2.06 10.06 -13.08
C SER A 53 2.09 10.52 -11.63
N LEU A 54 1.79 11.80 -11.43
CA LEU A 54 1.54 12.36 -10.10
C LEU A 54 0.04 12.30 -9.81
N TYR A 55 -0.34 11.64 -8.74
CA TYR A 55 -1.70 11.61 -8.23
C TYR A 55 -1.79 12.43 -6.96
N THR A 56 -2.86 13.22 -6.87
CA THR A 56 -3.19 13.98 -5.67
C THR A 56 -4.63 13.67 -5.25
N ASP A 57 -4.91 13.77 -3.95
CA ASP A 57 -6.31 13.83 -3.50
C ASP A 57 -6.93 15.19 -3.86
N TYR A 58 -8.25 15.30 -3.66
CA TYR A 58 -9.00 16.51 -4.00
C TYR A 58 -8.47 17.79 -3.31
N ASN A 59 -7.85 17.63 -2.14
CA ASN A 59 -7.32 18.76 -1.36
C ASN A 59 -5.82 19.02 -1.63
N GLY A 60 -5.17 18.23 -2.49
CA GLY A 60 -3.73 18.32 -2.75
C GLY A 60 -2.84 18.02 -1.53
N THR A 61 -3.41 17.36 -0.50
CA THR A 61 -2.69 17.06 0.74
C THR A 61 -1.96 15.73 0.69
N ASN A 62 -2.49 14.76 -0.07
CA ASN A 62 -1.88 13.47 -0.32
C ASN A 62 -1.45 13.38 -1.77
N ALA A 63 -0.17 13.47 -2.02
CA ALA A 63 0.38 13.36 -3.35
C ALA A 63 1.32 12.15 -3.46
N SER A 64 1.26 11.43 -4.56
CA SER A 64 2.17 10.33 -4.83
C SER A 64 2.56 10.21 -6.30
N TRP A 65 3.83 9.95 -6.55
CA TRP A 65 4.33 9.55 -7.85
C TRP A 65 4.11 8.06 -8.05
N SER A 66 3.44 7.69 -9.13
CA SER A 66 3.26 6.30 -9.54
C SER A 66 4.03 6.03 -10.82
N PHE A 67 4.81 4.95 -10.81
CA PHE A 67 5.55 4.47 -11.97
C PHE A 67 5.09 3.06 -12.30
N SER A 68 4.91 2.78 -13.59
CA SER A 68 4.65 1.43 -14.07
C SER A 68 5.56 1.06 -15.25
N TRP A 69 6.07 -0.16 -15.21
CA TRP A 69 6.84 -0.77 -16.28
C TRP A 69 6.18 -2.07 -16.70
N ASN A 70 6.12 -2.29 -17.99
CA ASN A 70 5.51 -3.48 -18.56
C ASN A 70 6.50 -4.20 -19.49
N TYR A 71 6.36 -5.52 -19.50
CA TYR A 71 6.97 -6.41 -20.47
C TYR A 71 5.87 -7.27 -21.11
N ASN A 72 5.88 -7.37 -22.43
CA ASN A 72 4.95 -8.21 -23.16
C ASN A 72 5.68 -8.86 -24.35
N ASN A 73 5.62 -10.19 -24.39
CA ASN A 73 6.13 -11.00 -25.50
C ASN A 73 5.01 -11.95 -25.98
N PRO A 74 4.19 -11.53 -26.95
CA PRO A 74 3.07 -12.34 -27.44
C PRO A 74 3.50 -13.68 -28.05
N GLU A 75 4.67 -13.74 -28.67
CA GLU A 75 5.18 -14.98 -29.30
C GLU A 75 5.42 -16.09 -28.29
N LYS A 76 5.83 -15.72 -27.07
CA LYS A 76 6.06 -16.65 -25.96
C LYS A 76 4.90 -16.71 -24.99
N ASN A 77 3.87 -15.92 -25.18
CA ASN A 77 2.78 -15.74 -24.21
C ASN A 77 3.29 -15.36 -22.82
N GLU A 78 4.28 -14.46 -22.79
CA GLU A 78 4.89 -13.95 -21.57
C GLU A 78 4.49 -12.48 -21.36
N TYR A 79 4.11 -12.16 -20.13
CA TYR A 79 3.85 -10.78 -19.74
C TYR A 79 4.25 -10.56 -18.27
N ALA A 80 4.72 -9.36 -17.96
CA ALA A 80 5.08 -8.99 -16.61
C ALA A 80 4.84 -7.50 -16.41
N TYR A 81 4.61 -7.10 -15.16
CA TYR A 81 4.56 -5.70 -14.80
C TYR A 81 5.22 -5.43 -13.44
N ILE A 82 5.67 -4.20 -13.28
CA ILE A 82 6.14 -3.64 -12.02
C ILE A 82 5.43 -2.30 -11.85
N SER A 83 4.81 -2.09 -10.71
CA SER A 83 4.24 -0.80 -10.32
C SER A 83 4.75 -0.41 -8.94
N ILE A 84 5.07 0.86 -8.74
CA ILE A 84 5.48 1.42 -7.45
C ILE A 84 4.93 2.81 -7.27
N SER A 85 4.47 3.11 -6.06
CA SER A 85 4.01 4.44 -5.66
C SER A 85 4.89 4.99 -4.55
N VAL A 86 5.35 6.24 -4.73
CA VAL A 86 6.19 6.98 -3.80
C VAL A 86 5.48 8.24 -3.36
N ASP A 87 5.35 8.45 -2.08
CA ASP A 87 4.79 9.67 -1.50
C ASP A 87 5.63 10.89 -1.95
N ALA A 88 4.95 11.88 -2.52
CA ALA A 88 5.62 13.05 -3.08
C ALA A 88 6.13 14.04 -2.03
N VAL A 89 5.69 13.91 -0.77
CA VAL A 89 6.07 14.77 0.36
C VAL A 89 7.05 14.06 1.28
N THR A 90 6.67 12.86 1.77
CA THR A 90 7.47 12.11 2.75
C THR A 90 8.58 11.29 2.13
N LYS A 91 8.54 11.07 0.80
CA LYS A 91 9.49 10.23 0.04
C LYS A 91 9.38 8.73 0.36
N GLU A 92 8.39 8.33 1.11
CA GLU A 92 8.16 6.94 1.48
C GLU A 92 7.53 6.16 0.32
N VAL A 93 7.86 4.88 0.22
CA VAL A 93 7.16 3.98 -0.71
C VAL A 93 5.81 3.62 -0.09
N ARG A 94 4.73 3.88 -0.82
CA ARG A 94 3.35 3.55 -0.40
C ARG A 94 2.92 2.17 -0.86
N SER A 95 3.33 1.78 -2.06
CA SER A 95 2.98 0.47 -2.60
C SER A 95 3.99 -0.03 -3.61
N ILE A 96 4.11 -1.34 -3.70
CA ILE A 96 4.78 -2.07 -4.77
C ILE A 96 3.84 -3.18 -5.22
N SER A 97 3.72 -3.38 -6.53
CA SER A 97 3.04 -4.54 -7.11
C SER A 97 3.84 -5.06 -8.29
N LYS A 98 4.10 -6.36 -8.28
CA LYS A 98 4.85 -7.06 -9.33
C LYS A 98 4.10 -8.31 -9.75
N TYR A 99 4.14 -8.58 -11.03
CA TYR A 99 3.66 -9.84 -11.59
C TYR A 99 4.58 -10.28 -12.73
N ASP A 100 4.85 -11.57 -12.83
CA ASP A 100 5.57 -12.17 -13.94
C ASP A 100 4.95 -13.54 -14.25
N SER A 101 4.38 -13.67 -15.44
CA SER A 101 3.70 -14.90 -15.90
C SER A 101 4.65 -16.09 -15.99
N THR A 102 5.94 -15.86 -16.17
CA THR A 102 6.94 -16.94 -16.23
C THR A 102 7.13 -17.59 -14.87
N THR A 103 7.06 -16.81 -13.79
CA THR A 103 7.11 -17.31 -12.42
C THR A 103 5.86 -18.13 -12.07
N ASP A 104 4.68 -17.67 -12.48
CA ASP A 104 3.43 -18.41 -12.32
C ASP A 104 3.47 -19.77 -13.03
N ASN A 105 4.04 -19.83 -14.24
CA ASN A 105 4.19 -21.08 -14.97
C ASN A 105 5.19 -22.03 -14.30
N ALA A 106 6.27 -21.52 -13.71
CA ALA A 106 7.21 -22.31 -12.92
C ALA A 106 6.54 -22.90 -11.67
N SER A 107 5.64 -22.17 -11.02
CA SER A 107 4.90 -22.63 -9.83
C SER A 107 3.99 -23.83 -10.11
N LYS A 108 3.50 -23.99 -11.34
CA LYS A 108 2.64 -25.12 -11.71
C LYS A 108 3.38 -26.47 -11.72
N ASN A 109 4.70 -26.47 -11.91
CA ASN A 109 5.51 -27.67 -12.12
C ASN A 109 6.50 -27.96 -10.97
N GLY A 110 6.61 -27.08 -9.98
CA GLY A 110 7.55 -27.17 -8.86
C GLY A 110 6.89 -27.38 -7.49
N ASN A 111 7.73 -27.43 -6.47
CA ASN A 111 7.32 -27.32 -5.08
C ASN A 111 7.76 -25.94 -4.55
N PRO A 112 6.98 -25.32 -3.67
CA PRO A 112 7.39 -24.07 -3.05
C PRO A 112 8.67 -24.27 -2.20
N GLU A 113 9.63 -23.38 -2.37
CA GLU A 113 10.89 -23.39 -1.59
C GLU A 113 10.76 -22.61 -0.28
N TYR A 114 9.79 -21.69 -0.23
CA TYR A 114 9.48 -20.85 0.91
C TYR A 114 8.17 -21.32 1.54
N ASP A 115 8.26 -21.91 2.71
CA ASP A 115 7.10 -22.14 3.57
C ASP A 115 6.64 -20.83 4.22
N MET A 116 5.59 -20.89 5.02
CA MET A 116 5.03 -19.75 5.69
C MET A 116 6.04 -19.03 6.60
N GLU A 117 6.87 -19.76 7.34
CA GLU A 117 7.86 -19.20 8.26
C GLU A 117 9.01 -18.50 7.53
N LYS A 118 9.54 -19.09 6.48
CA LYS A 118 10.56 -18.47 5.64
C LYS A 118 10.04 -17.25 4.94
N SER A 119 8.80 -17.32 4.43
CA SER A 119 8.13 -16.19 3.77
C SER A 119 7.87 -15.04 4.75
N LYS A 120 7.46 -15.34 5.99
CA LYS A 120 7.29 -14.33 7.03
C LYS A 120 8.60 -13.62 7.35
N LYS A 121 9.69 -14.37 7.52
CA LYS A 121 11.03 -13.79 7.74
C LYS A 121 11.47 -12.89 6.58
N ALA A 122 11.17 -13.28 5.32
CA ALA A 122 11.44 -12.45 4.16
C ALA A 122 10.62 -11.15 4.19
N ALA A 123 9.33 -11.21 4.55
CA ALA A 123 8.47 -10.04 4.71
C ALA A 123 8.97 -9.11 5.83
N GLU A 124 9.31 -9.63 7.01
CA GLU A 124 9.85 -8.87 8.14
C GLU A 124 11.17 -8.17 7.79
N LYS A 125 12.08 -8.89 7.12
CA LYS A 125 13.33 -8.31 6.62
C LYS A 125 13.08 -7.17 5.63
N PHE A 126 12.14 -7.35 4.72
CA PHE A 126 11.77 -6.31 3.76
C PHE A 126 11.17 -5.09 4.45
N LEU A 127 10.25 -5.27 5.40
CA LEU A 127 9.64 -4.19 6.17
C LEU A 127 10.66 -3.39 6.99
N SER A 128 11.64 -4.08 7.58
CA SER A 128 12.74 -3.44 8.30
C SER A 128 13.61 -2.53 7.41
N MET A 129 13.61 -2.74 6.10
CA MET A 129 14.35 -1.91 5.15
C MET A 129 13.49 -0.77 4.56
N ILE A 130 12.22 -1.06 4.21
CA ILE A 130 11.39 -0.11 3.47
C ILE A 130 10.62 0.84 4.39
N ALA A 131 10.25 0.41 5.59
CA ALA A 131 9.43 1.17 6.53
C ALA A 131 9.80 0.85 8.00
N PRO A 132 11.08 1.01 8.42
CA PRO A 132 11.55 0.55 9.73
C PRO A 132 10.81 1.17 10.91
N GLU A 133 10.52 2.47 10.87
CA GLU A 133 9.85 3.19 11.95
C GLU A 133 8.38 2.79 12.09
N LYS A 134 7.69 2.56 10.97
CA LYS A 134 6.32 2.07 10.96
C LYS A 134 6.26 0.62 11.40
N PHE A 135 7.15 -0.22 10.87
CA PHE A 135 7.21 -1.63 11.22
C PHE A 135 7.45 -1.86 12.71
N ALA A 136 8.31 -1.07 13.34
CA ALA A 136 8.56 -1.13 14.79
C ALA A 136 7.31 -0.85 15.65
N GLN A 137 6.29 -0.20 15.09
CA GLN A 137 5.02 0.08 15.77
C GLN A 137 3.93 -0.96 15.49
N THR A 138 4.25 -2.04 14.79
CA THR A 138 3.23 -3.02 14.36
C THR A 138 3.39 -4.36 15.09
N GLU A 139 2.29 -5.11 15.10
CA GLU A 139 2.28 -6.52 15.45
C GLU A 139 1.75 -7.35 14.27
N TYR A 140 2.29 -8.55 14.07
CA TYR A 140 1.78 -9.49 13.08
C TYR A 140 0.37 -9.94 13.46
N ARG A 141 -0.56 -9.84 12.51
CA ARG A 141 -1.93 -10.30 12.67
C ARG A 141 -2.22 -11.35 11.59
N PRO A 142 -2.26 -12.63 11.95
CA PRO A 142 -2.56 -13.68 10.99
C PRO A 142 -3.96 -13.48 10.40
N ASP A 143 -4.07 -13.66 9.08
CA ASP A 143 -5.37 -13.75 8.43
C ASP A 143 -5.94 -15.14 8.67
N ILE A 144 -7.13 -15.22 9.27
CA ILE A 144 -7.83 -16.47 9.56
C ILE A 144 -8.26 -17.22 8.29
N PHE A 145 -8.29 -16.54 7.14
CA PHE A 145 -8.63 -17.13 5.83
C PHE A 145 -7.40 -17.46 4.97
N GLN A 146 -6.18 -17.25 5.51
CA GLN A 146 -4.97 -17.47 4.74
C GLN A 146 -4.77 -18.96 4.45
N ASN A 147 -5.03 -19.36 3.22
CA ASN A 147 -4.58 -20.58 2.50
C ASN A 147 -4.36 -21.87 3.33
N SER A 148 -5.07 -22.04 4.45
CA SER A 148 -4.91 -23.22 5.33
C SER A 148 -5.21 -24.56 4.63
N ASN A 149 -5.84 -24.53 3.45
CA ASN A 149 -6.27 -25.71 2.71
C ASN A 149 -5.63 -25.84 1.32
N VAL A 150 -4.60 -25.03 0.99
CA VAL A 150 -3.90 -25.13 -0.30
C VAL A 150 -2.60 -25.88 -0.10
N GLU A 151 -2.50 -27.07 -0.68
CA GLU A 151 -1.32 -27.95 -0.57
C GLU A 151 -0.03 -27.29 -1.11
N LYS A 152 -0.15 -26.49 -2.19
CA LYS A 152 0.96 -25.75 -2.81
C LYS A 152 0.58 -24.29 -3.01
N PRO A 153 0.70 -23.45 -1.99
CA PRO A 153 0.40 -22.03 -2.14
C PRO A 153 1.40 -21.35 -3.08
N VAL A 154 0.91 -20.47 -3.94
CA VAL A 154 1.75 -19.66 -4.83
C VAL A 154 2.44 -18.53 -4.07
N SER A 155 1.78 -18.02 -3.04
CA SER A 155 2.28 -16.90 -2.23
C SER A 155 1.72 -16.93 -0.82
N TYR A 156 2.38 -16.21 0.07
CA TYR A 156 1.90 -15.92 1.43
C TYR A 156 1.78 -14.42 1.61
N SER A 157 0.68 -13.99 2.22
CA SER A 157 0.44 -12.60 2.57
C SER A 157 0.51 -12.40 4.08
N PHE A 158 1.15 -11.31 4.50
CA PHE A 158 1.36 -10.97 5.90
C PHE A 158 0.84 -9.58 6.18
N ASN A 159 0.01 -9.47 7.22
CA ASN A 159 -0.54 -8.21 7.68
C ASN A 159 0.06 -7.83 9.03
N PHE A 160 0.70 -6.67 9.09
CA PHE A 160 1.28 -6.10 10.29
C PHE A 160 0.49 -4.85 10.67
N VAL A 161 -0.24 -4.92 11.76
CA VAL A 161 -1.18 -3.89 12.21
C VAL A 161 -0.52 -3.02 13.27
N ARG A 162 -0.70 -1.69 13.15
CA ARG A 162 -0.17 -0.74 14.13
C ARG A 162 -0.79 -0.99 15.51
N LYS A 163 0.06 -0.92 16.53
CA LYS A 163 -0.32 -1.02 17.93
C LYS A 163 0.12 0.22 18.68
N VAL A 164 -0.81 0.89 19.32
CA VAL A 164 -0.57 2.11 20.09
C VAL A 164 -1.16 1.93 21.48
N ASN A 165 -0.39 2.18 22.52
CA ASN A 165 -0.81 2.00 23.92
C ASN A 165 -1.39 0.59 24.21
N GLY A 166 -0.87 -0.44 23.52
CA GLY A 166 -1.38 -1.81 23.66
C GLY A 166 -2.63 -2.12 22.82
N ILE A 167 -3.19 -1.13 22.11
CA ILE A 167 -4.44 -1.26 21.33
C ILE A 167 -4.12 -1.34 19.85
N SER A 168 -4.69 -2.33 19.16
CA SER A 168 -4.58 -2.46 17.71
C SER A 168 -5.34 -1.35 16.99
N CYS A 169 -4.71 -0.77 15.96
CA CYS A 169 -5.31 0.20 15.05
C CYS A 169 -5.38 -0.38 13.64
N PRO A 170 -6.44 -1.15 13.27
CA PRO A 170 -6.51 -1.87 11.99
C PRO A 170 -6.49 -0.97 10.76
N GLY A 171 -6.88 0.31 10.91
CA GLY A 171 -6.79 1.31 9.85
C GLY A 171 -5.35 1.66 9.45
N ASN A 172 -4.36 1.36 10.30
CA ASN A 172 -2.94 1.56 10.01
C ASN A 172 -2.26 0.20 9.95
N ASN A 173 -1.81 -0.20 8.76
CA ASN A 173 -1.18 -1.50 8.56
C ASN A 173 -0.17 -1.50 7.42
N LEU A 174 0.70 -2.50 7.46
CA LEU A 174 1.66 -2.84 6.41
C LEU A 174 1.35 -4.25 5.91
N ASN A 175 1.07 -4.38 4.62
CA ASN A 175 0.79 -5.66 3.98
C ASN A 175 1.94 -6.04 3.06
N VAL A 176 2.38 -7.29 3.13
CA VAL A 176 3.44 -7.84 2.29
C VAL A 176 3.02 -9.19 1.76
N THR A 177 3.17 -9.39 0.44
CA THR A 177 2.98 -10.69 -0.19
C THR A 177 4.32 -11.20 -0.71
N VAL A 178 4.64 -12.43 -0.36
CA VAL A 178 5.87 -13.12 -0.73
C VAL A 178 5.53 -14.29 -1.65
N ASN A 179 6.21 -14.39 -2.79
CA ASN A 179 6.09 -15.54 -3.67
C ASN A 179 6.72 -16.79 -3.01
N ALA A 180 5.96 -17.87 -2.90
CA ALA A 180 6.38 -19.07 -2.20
C ALA A 180 7.47 -19.89 -2.95
N TYR A 181 7.67 -19.60 -4.23
CA TYR A 181 8.68 -20.31 -5.06
C TYR A 181 10.00 -19.56 -5.14
N THR A 182 9.96 -18.22 -5.15
CA THR A 182 11.15 -17.39 -5.33
C THR A 182 11.59 -16.64 -4.08
N GLY A 183 10.69 -16.48 -3.09
CA GLY A 183 10.91 -15.63 -1.92
C GLY A 183 10.86 -14.12 -2.23
N GLU A 184 10.53 -13.73 -3.46
CA GLU A 184 10.42 -12.33 -3.83
C GLU A 184 9.19 -11.68 -3.23
N ILE A 185 9.32 -10.39 -2.91
CA ILE A 185 8.18 -9.56 -2.54
C ILE A 185 7.44 -9.19 -3.83
N THR A 186 6.21 -9.68 -3.97
CA THR A 186 5.35 -9.38 -5.11
C THR A 186 4.43 -8.20 -4.85
N ASN A 187 3.98 -8.05 -3.60
CA ASN A 187 3.17 -6.90 -3.22
C ASN A 187 3.62 -6.33 -1.87
N PHE A 188 3.59 -5.01 -1.80
CA PHE A 188 3.70 -4.25 -0.57
C PHE A 188 2.68 -3.12 -0.60
N TYR A 189 2.02 -2.90 0.52
CA TYR A 189 1.09 -1.80 0.68
C TYR A 189 1.19 -1.24 2.11
N SER A 190 1.42 0.07 2.20
CA SER A 190 1.43 0.84 3.45
C SER A 190 0.15 1.66 3.54
N ASN A 191 -0.81 1.21 4.34
CA ASN A 191 -1.95 2.01 4.74
C ASN A 191 -1.62 2.66 6.09
N TRP A 192 -1.26 3.93 6.05
CA TRP A 192 -0.79 4.63 7.23
C TRP A 192 -1.28 6.06 7.27
N MET A 193 -1.95 6.40 8.35
CA MET A 193 -2.38 7.75 8.65
C MET A 193 -1.63 8.24 9.90
N ASP A 194 -1.12 9.46 9.84
CA ASP A 194 -0.55 10.13 11.02
C ASP A 194 -1.71 10.65 11.88
N LEU A 195 -2.06 9.82 12.85
CA LEU A 195 -3.13 10.10 13.81
C LEU A 195 -2.51 10.32 15.20
N GLU A 196 -3.00 11.34 15.89
CA GLU A 196 -2.80 11.49 17.32
C GLU A 196 -3.77 10.55 18.07
N PHE A 197 -3.24 9.76 18.97
CA PHE A 197 -4.04 8.82 19.76
C PHE A 197 -4.21 9.38 21.18
N PRO A 198 -5.43 9.30 21.74
CA PRO A 198 -5.65 9.67 23.12
C PRO A 198 -4.87 8.70 24.06
N LYS A 199 -4.63 9.15 25.28
CA LYS A 199 -4.08 8.29 26.32
C LYS A 199 -5.06 7.16 26.63
N ALA A 200 -4.53 5.98 26.95
CA ALA A 200 -5.31 4.79 27.26
C ALA A 200 -5.56 4.59 28.77
N ASP A 201 -5.41 5.65 29.58
CA ASP A 201 -5.40 5.56 31.03
C ASP A 201 -6.78 5.24 31.64
N ASP A 202 -7.88 5.62 30.93
CA ASP A 202 -9.26 5.49 31.40
C ASP A 202 -10.08 4.50 30.56
N LEU A 203 -9.48 3.45 30.04
CA LEU A 203 -10.20 2.46 29.24
C LEU A 203 -11.05 1.57 30.14
N LEU A 204 -12.30 1.35 29.72
CA LEU A 204 -13.15 0.31 30.31
C LEU A 204 -12.53 -1.07 30.04
N SER A 205 -12.67 -1.98 31.00
CA SER A 205 -12.42 -3.38 30.74
C SER A 205 -13.38 -3.90 29.66
N ILE A 206 -13.01 -4.99 28.98
CA ILE A 206 -13.88 -5.61 27.96
C ILE A 206 -15.23 -5.95 28.56
N ASP A 207 -15.29 -6.51 29.77
CA ASP A 207 -16.52 -6.87 30.44
C ASP A 207 -17.38 -5.64 30.74
N ALA A 208 -16.79 -4.56 31.27
CA ALA A 208 -17.51 -3.31 31.51
C ALA A 208 -18.01 -2.66 30.19
N ALA A 209 -17.25 -2.80 29.10
CA ALA A 209 -17.69 -2.33 27.78
C ALA A 209 -18.87 -3.16 27.23
N TYR A 210 -18.86 -4.48 27.42
CA TYR A 210 -19.99 -5.34 27.09
C TYR A 210 -21.23 -5.01 27.93
N GLU A 211 -21.08 -4.84 29.24
CA GLU A 211 -22.18 -4.42 30.11
C GLU A 211 -22.78 -3.07 29.67
N ALA A 212 -21.93 -2.09 29.37
CA ALA A 212 -22.37 -0.79 28.87
C ALA A 212 -23.10 -0.93 27.52
N LEU A 213 -22.61 -1.79 26.62
CA LEU A 213 -23.28 -2.06 25.34
C LEU A 213 -24.65 -2.68 25.55
N TYR A 214 -24.74 -3.76 26.35
CA TYR A 214 -26.01 -4.46 26.62
C TYR A 214 -27.03 -3.56 27.31
N ASN A 215 -26.60 -2.67 28.19
CA ASN A 215 -27.49 -1.74 28.89
C ASN A 215 -27.99 -0.58 28.01
N ASN A 216 -27.30 -0.26 26.92
CA ASN A 216 -27.64 0.87 26.05
C ASN A 216 -28.21 0.46 24.67
N VAL A 217 -28.15 -0.82 24.31
CA VAL A 217 -28.66 -1.34 23.03
C VAL A 217 -29.85 -2.25 23.27
N GLU A 218 -31.01 -1.89 22.70
CA GLU A 218 -32.22 -2.73 22.76
C GLU A 218 -32.07 -3.92 21.79
N PHE A 219 -31.97 -5.14 22.31
CA PHE A 219 -31.98 -6.37 21.52
C PHE A 219 -33.41 -6.84 21.26
N LYS A 220 -33.79 -6.96 19.98
CA LYS A 220 -35.07 -7.48 19.54
C LYS A 220 -34.91 -8.82 18.83
N LEU A 221 -35.61 -9.83 19.29
CA LEU A 221 -35.76 -11.11 18.56
C LEU A 221 -36.55 -10.86 17.27
N LYS A 222 -36.00 -11.34 16.15
CA LYS A 222 -36.68 -11.31 14.84
C LYS A 222 -36.72 -12.71 14.25
N TYR A 223 -37.87 -13.08 13.69
CA TYR A 223 -37.97 -14.27 12.85
C TYR A 223 -37.46 -13.93 11.46
N ILE A 224 -36.55 -14.73 10.96
CA ILE A 224 -36.06 -14.64 9.58
C ILE A 224 -36.63 -15.81 8.81
N ILE A 225 -37.42 -15.53 7.77
CA ILE A 225 -37.92 -16.55 6.86
C ILE A 225 -36.86 -16.75 5.78
N HIS A 226 -36.33 -17.97 5.72
CA HIS A 226 -35.49 -18.40 4.59
C HIS A 226 -36.41 -18.95 3.50
N TYR A 227 -36.32 -18.36 2.30
CA TYR A 227 -37.01 -18.85 1.11
C TYR A 227 -36.11 -19.83 0.36
#